data_0c6984d1d7fc88c73783bbea791efaf1
#
_entry.id   0c6984d1d7fc88c73783bbea791efaf1
#
_cell.length_a   1.000
_cell.length_b   1.000
_cell.length_c   1.000
_cell.angle_alpha   90.00
_cell.angle_beta   90.00
_cell.angle_gamma   90.00
#
_symmetry.space_group_name_H-M   'P 1'
#
loop_
_entity.id
_entity.type
_entity.pdbx_description
1 polymer ?
#
loop_
_entity_poly.entity_id
_entity_poly.type
_entity_poly.pdbx_seq_one_letter_code
_entity_poly.pdbx_strand_id
1 'polypeptide(L)'
;MNYKIRSIRADEWAAAKELRLVALQDPVAHLAFLETYDTALAQPDSFYQERAVGAAEGAEKAQQIIAEGPDGEWVGTVTVLLEEAGTVDWAGFAVERKQGHLVGVFVRPEVRGIGLTEVLFDAALEWAWGRGVERVRLIVHEDNERARRFYGKVGFVPTGVVVPLGGNADERELEMVVERP
;
A
#
# COMPACT_ATOMS: atom_id res chain seq x y z
N MET A 1 23.03 3.92 4.73
CA MET A 1 22.15 3.25 3.75
C MET A 1 21.80 4.25 2.65
N ASN A 2 22.05 3.86 1.43
CA ASN A 2 21.87 4.75 0.29
C ASN A 2 20.61 4.37 -0.52
N TYR A 3 19.46 4.37 0.13
CA TYR A 3 18.19 4.18 -0.54
C TYR A 3 17.55 5.53 -0.83
N LYS A 4 17.06 5.69 -2.04
CA LYS A 4 16.33 6.87 -2.45
C LYS A 4 14.82 6.61 -2.34
N ILE A 5 14.14 7.39 -1.53
CA ILE A 5 12.70 7.31 -1.37
C ILE A 5 12.07 8.38 -2.27
N ARG A 6 11.21 7.96 -3.17
CA ARG A 6 10.58 8.87 -4.13
C ARG A 6 9.26 8.31 -4.67
N SER A 7 8.44 9.19 -5.21
CA SER A 7 7.29 8.78 -6.01
C SER A 7 7.74 8.21 -7.36
N ILE A 8 6.94 7.31 -7.91
CA ILE A 8 7.20 6.79 -9.27
C ILE A 8 6.93 7.86 -10.32
N ARG A 9 7.50 7.67 -11.50
CA ARG A 9 7.14 8.44 -12.70
C ARG A 9 6.18 7.61 -13.57
N ALA A 10 5.36 8.28 -14.36
CA ALA A 10 4.32 7.64 -15.15
C ALA A 10 4.88 6.61 -16.17
N ASP A 11 6.10 6.81 -16.66
CA ASP A 11 6.76 5.91 -17.60
C ASP A 11 7.45 4.71 -16.93
N GLU A 12 7.41 4.62 -15.60
CA GLU A 12 8.04 3.54 -14.85
C GLU A 12 7.09 2.36 -14.55
N TRP A 13 6.05 2.21 -15.35
CA TRP A 13 5.05 1.15 -15.14
C TRP A 13 5.64 -0.26 -15.19
N ALA A 14 6.67 -0.49 -16.02
CA ALA A 14 7.30 -1.81 -16.13
C ALA A 14 8.03 -2.21 -14.84
N ALA A 15 8.75 -1.27 -14.22
CA ALA A 15 9.40 -1.50 -12.93
C ALA A 15 8.36 -1.72 -11.81
N ALA A 16 7.26 -0.97 -11.83
CA ALA A 16 6.16 -1.15 -10.89
C ALA A 16 5.50 -2.53 -11.04
N LYS A 17 5.26 -2.97 -12.27
CA LYS A 17 4.75 -4.31 -12.57
C LYS A 17 5.70 -5.40 -12.05
N GLU A 18 6.99 -5.29 -12.34
CA GLU A 18 7.99 -6.25 -11.88
C GLU A 18 7.99 -6.39 -10.37
N LEU A 19 8.02 -5.28 -9.65
CA LEU A 19 8.01 -5.30 -8.18
C LEU A 19 6.72 -5.92 -7.64
N ARG A 20 5.57 -5.63 -8.26
CA ARG A 20 4.29 -6.24 -7.90
C ARG A 20 4.31 -7.76 -8.07
N LEU A 21 4.84 -8.24 -9.18
CA LEU A 21 4.95 -9.68 -9.43
C LEU A 21 5.89 -10.36 -8.42
N VAL A 22 6.98 -9.72 -8.05
CA VAL A 22 7.87 -10.21 -6.99
C VAL A 22 7.14 -10.27 -5.65
N ALA A 23 6.40 -9.23 -5.29
CA ALA A 23 5.64 -9.18 -4.05
C ALA A 23 4.62 -10.33 -3.94
N LEU A 24 3.96 -10.65 -5.04
CA LEU A 24 2.95 -11.72 -5.08
C LEU A 24 3.54 -13.13 -5.04
N GLN A 25 4.84 -13.27 -5.21
CA GLN A 25 5.56 -14.55 -5.07
C GLN A 25 6.11 -14.78 -3.66
N ASP A 26 5.98 -13.80 -2.77
CA ASP A 26 6.39 -13.96 -1.37
C ASP A 26 5.57 -15.08 -0.71
N PRO A 27 6.18 -15.96 0.09
CA PRO A 27 5.46 -17.06 0.75
C PRO A 27 4.25 -16.65 1.60
N VAL A 28 4.24 -15.41 2.09
CA VAL A 28 3.12 -14.86 2.89
C VAL A 28 2.27 -13.86 2.09
N ALA A 29 2.40 -13.84 0.77
CA ALA A 29 1.65 -12.91 -0.09
C ALA A 29 0.14 -13.02 0.10
N HIS A 30 -0.38 -14.24 0.32
CA HIS A 30 -1.80 -14.48 0.56
C HIS A 30 -2.34 -13.76 1.82
N LEU A 31 -1.48 -13.43 2.78
CA LEU A 31 -1.84 -12.64 3.96
C LEU A 31 -1.72 -11.12 3.72
N ALA A 32 -0.96 -10.72 2.71
CA ALA A 32 -0.66 -9.32 2.44
C ALA A 32 -1.50 -8.74 1.27
N PHE A 33 -1.91 -9.60 0.32
CA PHE A 33 -2.55 -9.16 -0.91
C PHE A 33 -3.76 -10.02 -1.24
N LEU A 34 -4.82 -9.40 -1.75
CA LEU A 34 -6.02 -10.08 -2.24
C LEU A 34 -5.82 -10.66 -3.63
N GLU A 35 -4.96 -10.03 -4.42
CA GLU A 35 -4.64 -10.44 -5.79
C GLU A 35 -3.66 -11.60 -5.78
N THR A 36 -3.80 -12.53 -6.75
CA THR A 36 -2.87 -13.63 -6.94
C THR A 36 -1.83 -13.27 -8.00
N TYR A 37 -0.68 -13.97 -7.94
CA TYR A 37 0.37 -13.84 -8.97
C TYR A 37 -0.15 -14.12 -10.38
N ASP A 38 -0.93 -15.21 -10.53
CA ASP A 38 -1.46 -15.59 -11.85
C ASP A 38 -2.40 -14.54 -12.42
N THR A 39 -3.26 -13.95 -11.58
CA THR A 39 -4.16 -12.87 -11.99
C THR A 39 -3.37 -11.63 -12.40
N ALA A 40 -2.36 -11.26 -11.63
CA ALA A 40 -1.51 -10.10 -11.92
C ALA A 40 -0.71 -10.30 -13.22
N LEU A 41 -0.16 -11.50 -13.40
CA LEU A 41 0.61 -11.83 -14.60
C LEU A 41 -0.25 -11.80 -15.87
N ALA A 42 -1.52 -12.16 -15.75
CA ALA A 42 -2.46 -12.17 -16.87
C ALA A 42 -2.97 -10.78 -17.27
N GLN A 43 -2.76 -9.76 -16.44
CA GLN A 43 -3.18 -8.39 -16.77
C GLN A 43 -2.37 -7.84 -17.96
N PRO A 44 -3.02 -7.12 -18.89
CA PRO A 44 -2.30 -6.49 -20.00
C PRO A 44 -1.40 -5.34 -19.50
N ASP A 45 -0.40 -4.99 -20.28
CA ASP A 45 0.51 -3.90 -19.96
C ASP A 45 -0.24 -2.57 -19.76
N SER A 46 -1.32 -2.34 -20.51
CA SER A 46 -2.16 -1.16 -20.35
C SER A 46 -2.72 -1.00 -18.94
N PHE A 47 -3.01 -2.09 -18.25
CA PHE A 47 -3.45 -2.06 -16.86
C PHE A 47 -2.40 -1.42 -15.95
N TYR A 48 -1.13 -1.83 -16.11
CA TYR A 48 -0.02 -1.28 -15.33
C TYR A 48 0.34 0.14 -15.75
N GLN A 49 0.23 0.44 -17.05
CA GLN A 49 0.44 1.80 -17.56
C GLN A 49 -0.55 2.80 -16.97
N GLU A 50 -1.83 2.45 -16.93
CA GLU A 50 -2.88 3.28 -16.35
C GLU A 50 -2.69 3.46 -14.85
N ARG A 51 -2.31 2.41 -14.13
CA ARG A 51 -2.04 2.49 -12.69
C ARG A 51 -0.86 3.41 -12.40
N ALA A 52 0.22 3.33 -13.18
CA ALA A 52 1.37 4.18 -13.01
C ALA A 52 1.02 5.65 -13.22
N VAL A 53 0.27 5.96 -14.27
CA VAL A 53 -0.21 7.34 -14.51
C VAL A 53 -1.04 7.85 -13.34
N GLY A 54 -1.92 7.02 -12.80
CA GLY A 54 -2.80 7.41 -11.68
C GLY A 54 -2.12 7.58 -10.34
N ALA A 55 -0.89 7.09 -10.17
CA ALA A 55 -0.17 7.09 -8.89
C ALA A 55 1.25 7.66 -8.98
N ALA A 56 1.59 8.30 -10.10
CA ALA A 56 2.91 8.90 -10.33
C ALA A 56 3.04 10.27 -9.68
N GLU A 57 4.27 10.77 -9.65
CA GLU A 57 4.57 12.14 -9.26
C GLU A 57 3.63 13.12 -9.97
N GLY A 58 3.00 14.00 -9.19
CA GLY A 58 2.02 14.96 -9.70
C GLY A 58 0.58 14.45 -9.77
N ALA A 59 0.32 13.17 -9.59
CA ALA A 59 -1.04 12.66 -9.51
C ALA A 59 -1.73 13.13 -8.22
N GLU A 60 -3.03 13.39 -8.30
CA GLU A 60 -3.77 14.02 -7.21
C GLU A 60 -4.51 13.04 -6.30
N LYS A 61 -4.87 11.85 -6.83
CA LYS A 61 -5.75 10.91 -6.13
C LYS A 61 -5.03 9.71 -5.53
N ALA A 62 -3.81 9.47 -5.94
CA ALA A 62 -2.99 8.37 -5.43
C ALA A 62 -1.52 8.70 -5.60
N GLN A 63 -0.69 8.02 -4.82
CA GLN A 63 0.75 8.14 -4.95
C GLN A 63 1.40 6.81 -4.63
N GLN A 64 2.19 6.29 -5.56
CA GLN A 64 3.04 5.14 -5.30
C GLN A 64 4.45 5.64 -4.97
N ILE A 65 4.94 5.24 -3.82
CA ILE A 65 6.26 5.61 -3.32
C ILE A 65 7.12 4.36 -3.31
N ILE A 66 8.36 4.50 -3.77
CA ILE A 66 9.32 3.40 -3.84
C ILE A 66 10.61 3.74 -3.11
N ALA A 67 11.31 2.69 -2.70
CA ALA A 67 12.67 2.75 -2.26
C ALA A 67 13.55 2.18 -3.37
N GLU A 68 14.46 3.02 -3.88
CA GLU A 68 15.39 2.68 -4.93
C GLU A 68 16.77 2.49 -4.33
N GLY A 69 17.40 1.36 -4.61
CA GLY A 69 18.76 1.06 -4.16
C GLY A 69 19.82 1.80 -4.96
N PRO A 70 21.10 1.70 -4.54
CA PRO A 70 22.21 2.41 -5.21
C PRO A 70 22.41 2.01 -6.67
N ASP A 71 21.99 0.80 -7.03
CA ASP A 71 22.05 0.25 -8.39
C ASP A 71 20.80 0.55 -9.24
N GLY A 72 19.86 1.31 -8.69
CA GLY A 72 18.59 1.61 -9.36
C GLY A 72 17.52 0.54 -9.19
N GLU A 73 17.79 -0.54 -8.46
CA GLU A 73 16.78 -1.57 -8.19
C GLU A 73 15.74 -1.09 -7.19
N TRP A 74 14.48 -1.36 -7.47
CA TRP A 74 13.39 -1.06 -6.54
C TRP A 74 13.30 -2.17 -5.50
N VAL A 75 13.45 -1.81 -4.23
CA VAL A 75 13.52 -2.76 -3.12
C VAL A 75 12.31 -2.70 -2.18
N GLY A 76 11.46 -1.70 -2.34
CA GLY A 76 10.27 -1.56 -1.52
C GLY A 76 9.28 -0.58 -2.11
N THR A 77 8.03 -0.67 -1.68
CA THR A 77 6.96 0.21 -2.14
C THR A 77 5.81 0.29 -1.14
N VAL A 78 5.09 1.39 -1.20
CA VAL A 78 3.78 1.60 -0.59
C VAL A 78 2.98 2.52 -1.49
N THR A 79 1.68 2.29 -1.59
CA THR A 79 0.78 3.19 -2.32
C THR A 79 -0.24 3.77 -1.34
N VAL A 80 -0.50 5.06 -1.45
CA VAL A 80 -1.57 5.72 -0.74
C VAL A 80 -2.64 6.15 -1.73
N LEU A 81 -3.89 5.79 -1.42
CA LEU A 81 -5.08 6.17 -2.20
C LEU A 81 -5.83 7.23 -1.40
N LEU A 82 -6.36 8.24 -2.07
CA LEU A 82 -7.29 9.17 -1.43
C LEU A 82 -8.72 8.69 -1.65
N GLU A 83 -9.49 8.61 -0.57
CA GLU A 83 -10.89 8.23 -0.58
C GLU A 83 -11.72 9.47 -0.23
N GLU A 84 -12.57 9.91 -1.16
CA GLU A 84 -13.36 11.12 -0.99
C GLU A 84 -14.60 10.87 -0.14
N ALA A 85 -15.00 11.87 0.65
CA ALA A 85 -16.24 11.81 1.43
C ALA A 85 -17.45 11.63 0.49
N GLY A 86 -18.40 10.80 0.93
CA GLY A 86 -19.61 10.51 0.14
C GLY A 86 -19.43 9.38 -0.87
N THR A 87 -18.26 8.78 -0.96
CA THR A 87 -18.01 7.60 -1.80
C THR A 87 -18.15 6.31 -1.01
N VAL A 88 -18.06 5.20 -1.71
CA VAL A 88 -18.04 3.86 -1.10
C VAL A 88 -16.67 3.25 -1.42
N ASP A 89 -16.04 2.65 -0.43
CA ASP A 89 -14.76 1.99 -0.61
C ASP A 89 -14.90 0.65 -1.34
N TRP A 90 -13.77 0.00 -1.63
CA TRP A 90 -13.76 -1.28 -2.35
C TRP A 90 -14.49 -2.41 -1.60
N ALA A 91 -14.63 -2.31 -0.29
CA ALA A 91 -15.34 -3.29 0.54
C ALA A 91 -16.82 -2.97 0.70
N GLY A 92 -17.31 -1.87 0.13
CA GLY A 92 -18.71 -1.45 0.20
C GLY A 92 -19.07 -0.57 1.40
N PHE A 93 -18.09 -0.13 2.20
CA PHE A 93 -18.33 0.77 3.33
C PHE A 93 -18.31 2.23 2.90
N ALA A 94 -19.22 3.02 3.48
CA ALA A 94 -19.29 4.45 3.21
C ALA A 94 -18.06 5.18 3.76
N VAL A 95 -17.51 6.07 2.95
CA VAL A 95 -16.46 6.99 3.37
C VAL A 95 -17.13 8.28 3.84
N GLU A 96 -17.10 8.52 5.13
CA GLU A 96 -17.80 9.66 5.74
C GLU A 96 -17.04 10.97 5.62
N ARG A 97 -15.72 10.89 5.65
CA ARG A 97 -14.83 12.04 5.47
C ARG A 97 -13.64 11.63 4.59
N LYS A 98 -13.08 12.62 3.89
CA LYS A 98 -11.88 12.38 3.07
C LYS A 98 -10.79 11.74 3.92
N GLN A 99 -10.21 10.66 3.42
CA GLN A 99 -9.17 9.92 4.12
C GLN A 99 -8.17 9.32 3.15
N GLY A 100 -7.01 8.91 3.66
CA GLY A 100 -6.05 8.11 2.92
C GLY A 100 -6.25 6.62 3.20
N HIS A 101 -5.77 5.79 2.28
CA HIS A 101 -5.75 4.33 2.44
C HIS A 101 -4.42 3.79 1.92
N LEU A 102 -3.62 3.20 2.80
CA LEU A 102 -2.35 2.57 2.43
C LEU A 102 -2.60 1.16 1.91
N VAL A 103 -2.05 0.88 0.74
CA VAL A 103 -2.14 -0.41 0.08
C VAL A 103 -0.80 -0.80 -0.53
N GLY A 104 -0.64 -2.06 -0.92
CA GLY A 104 0.51 -2.53 -1.68
C GLY A 104 1.84 -2.42 -0.96
N VAL A 105 1.85 -2.60 0.36
CA VAL A 105 3.09 -2.52 1.16
C VAL A 105 3.94 -3.75 0.89
N PHE A 106 5.15 -3.54 0.43
CA PHE A 106 6.11 -4.61 0.20
C PHE A 106 7.55 -4.10 0.33
N VAL A 107 8.40 -4.91 0.96
CA VAL A 107 9.85 -4.71 1.01
C VAL A 107 10.50 -6.05 0.71
N ARG A 108 11.47 -6.06 -0.19
CA ARG A 108 12.19 -7.29 -0.55
C ARG A 108 12.79 -7.92 0.70
N PRO A 109 12.74 -9.27 0.84
CA PRO A 109 13.20 -9.95 2.06
C PRO A 109 14.63 -9.60 2.47
N GLU A 110 15.53 -9.45 1.51
CA GLU A 110 16.95 -9.18 1.75
C GLU A 110 17.25 -7.81 2.38
N VAL A 111 16.29 -6.89 2.34
CA VAL A 111 16.45 -5.55 2.92
C VAL A 111 15.45 -5.27 4.05
N ARG A 112 14.84 -6.31 4.59
CA ARG A 112 13.94 -6.18 5.76
C ARG A 112 14.74 -6.00 7.05
N GLY A 113 14.10 -5.38 8.05
CA GLY A 113 14.68 -5.21 9.38
C GLY A 113 15.66 -4.06 9.52
N ILE A 114 15.75 -3.17 8.53
CA ILE A 114 16.65 -2.01 8.53
C ILE A 114 15.91 -0.67 8.62
N GLY A 115 14.60 -0.69 8.87
CA GLY A 115 13.79 0.52 9.00
C GLY A 115 13.24 1.08 7.69
N LEU A 116 13.36 0.36 6.58
CA LEU A 116 12.95 0.85 5.26
C LEU A 116 11.44 1.02 5.15
N THR A 117 10.65 0.10 5.72
CA THR A 117 9.19 0.22 5.71
C THR A 117 8.73 1.46 6.48
N GLU A 118 9.38 1.79 7.58
CA GLU A 118 9.06 3.01 8.35
C GLU A 118 9.28 4.27 7.50
N VAL A 119 10.38 4.34 6.78
CA VAL A 119 10.70 5.49 5.91
C VAL A 119 9.70 5.60 4.77
N LEU A 120 9.30 4.48 4.18
CA LEU A 120 8.26 4.46 3.14
C LEU A 120 6.91 4.97 3.69
N PHE A 121 6.53 4.51 4.88
CA PHE A 121 5.30 4.96 5.54
C PHE A 121 5.34 6.45 5.85
N ASP A 122 6.45 6.95 6.37
CA ASP A 122 6.59 8.38 6.66
C ASP A 122 6.36 9.23 5.40
N ALA A 123 6.96 8.82 4.28
CA ALA A 123 6.77 9.52 3.00
C ALA A 123 5.32 9.46 2.51
N ALA A 124 4.67 8.31 2.63
CA ALA A 124 3.27 8.15 2.23
C ALA A 124 2.32 8.98 3.10
N LEU A 125 2.53 8.97 4.41
CA LEU A 125 1.72 9.76 5.35
C LEU A 125 1.92 11.26 5.13
N GLU A 126 3.16 11.70 4.93
CA GLU A 126 3.46 13.10 4.65
C GLU A 126 2.73 13.59 3.38
N TRP A 127 2.75 12.77 2.32
CA TRP A 127 2.03 13.09 1.10
C TRP A 127 0.51 13.20 1.38
N ALA A 128 -0.06 12.27 2.13
CA ALA A 128 -1.48 12.26 2.46
C ALA A 128 -1.87 13.51 3.29
N TRP A 129 -1.06 13.84 4.31
CA TRP A 129 -1.29 15.04 5.11
C TRP A 129 -1.26 16.30 4.26
N GLY A 130 -0.35 16.37 3.28
CA GLY A 130 -0.27 17.47 2.33
C GLY A 130 -1.48 17.59 1.41
N ARG A 131 -2.28 16.53 1.28
CA ARG A 131 -3.54 16.51 0.49
C ARG A 131 -4.77 16.84 1.35
N GLY A 132 -4.58 17.21 2.60
CA GLY A 132 -5.65 17.68 3.47
C GLY A 132 -6.45 16.61 4.16
N VAL A 133 -6.00 15.35 4.13
CA VAL A 133 -6.63 14.31 4.93
C VAL A 133 -6.16 14.38 6.38
N GLU A 134 -7.02 14.01 7.31
CA GLU A 134 -6.71 14.01 8.74
C GLU A 134 -6.54 12.59 9.30
N ARG A 135 -6.87 11.59 8.48
CA ARG A 135 -6.74 10.20 8.88
C ARG A 135 -6.29 9.35 7.68
N VAL A 136 -5.48 8.34 7.97
CA VAL A 136 -5.08 7.33 6.99
C VAL A 136 -5.37 5.97 7.59
N ARG A 137 -6.01 5.10 6.80
CA ARG A 137 -6.31 3.73 7.20
C ARG A 137 -5.51 2.71 6.40
N LEU A 138 -5.46 1.53 6.92
CA LEU A 138 -5.03 0.33 6.22
C LEU A 138 -5.89 -0.85 6.65
N ILE A 139 -5.86 -1.89 5.82
CA ILE A 139 -6.56 -3.14 6.06
C ILE A 139 -5.49 -4.22 6.14
N VAL A 140 -5.56 -5.05 7.18
CA VAL A 140 -4.57 -6.10 7.42
C VAL A 140 -5.26 -7.41 7.78
N HIS A 141 -4.79 -8.53 7.20
CA HIS A 141 -5.32 -9.85 7.52
C HIS A 141 -5.11 -10.16 9.01
N GLU A 142 -6.13 -10.72 9.66
CA GLU A 142 -6.09 -10.99 11.10
C GLU A 142 -4.92 -11.92 11.51
N ASP A 143 -4.52 -12.83 10.63
CA ASP A 143 -3.42 -13.77 10.84
C ASP A 143 -2.04 -13.20 10.52
N ASN A 144 -1.97 -12.00 9.97
CA ASN A 144 -0.70 -11.34 9.67
C ASN A 144 -0.18 -10.58 10.89
N GLU A 145 0.21 -11.33 11.91
CA GLU A 145 0.66 -10.76 13.19
C GLU A 145 1.89 -9.87 13.07
N ARG A 146 2.79 -10.22 12.17
CA ARG A 146 4.00 -9.43 11.94
C ARG A 146 3.66 -8.03 11.44
N ALA A 147 2.79 -7.94 10.43
CA ALA A 147 2.34 -6.66 9.90
C ALA A 147 1.54 -5.87 10.94
N ARG A 148 0.63 -6.52 11.65
CA ARG A 148 -0.18 -5.88 12.71
C ARG A 148 0.70 -5.26 13.79
N ARG A 149 1.73 -5.98 14.22
CA ARG A 149 2.70 -5.49 15.20
C ARG A 149 3.46 -4.28 14.70
N PHE A 150 3.92 -4.34 13.46
CA PHE A 150 4.62 -3.22 12.82
C PHE A 150 3.71 -1.99 12.72
N TYR A 151 2.47 -2.17 12.26
CA TYR A 151 1.53 -1.04 12.13
C TYR A 151 1.23 -0.39 13.49
N GLY A 152 1.05 -1.19 14.53
CA GLY A 152 0.90 -0.67 15.89
C GLY A 152 2.11 0.12 16.37
N LYS A 153 3.31 -0.35 16.06
CA LYS A 153 4.57 0.32 16.41
C LYS A 153 4.69 1.70 15.75
N VAL A 154 4.20 1.85 14.53
CA VAL A 154 4.25 3.13 13.79
C VAL A 154 3.02 4.01 14.00
N GLY A 155 2.16 3.67 14.94
CA GLY A 155 1.08 4.55 15.40
C GLY A 155 -0.33 4.19 14.93
N PHE A 156 -0.49 3.13 14.15
CA PHE A 156 -1.83 2.68 13.73
C PHE A 156 -2.53 1.95 14.88
N VAL A 157 -3.81 2.21 15.03
CA VAL A 157 -4.64 1.57 16.04
C VAL A 157 -5.85 0.88 15.40
N PRO A 158 -6.30 -0.28 15.91
CA PRO A 158 -7.50 -0.93 15.40
C PRO A 158 -8.75 -0.08 15.63
N THR A 159 -9.65 -0.07 14.65
CA THR A 159 -10.94 0.65 14.75
C THR A 159 -12.07 -0.24 15.24
N GLY A 160 -11.89 -1.56 15.21
CA GLY A 160 -12.96 -2.53 15.45
C GLY A 160 -13.74 -2.92 14.18
N VAL A 161 -13.50 -2.24 13.08
CA VAL A 161 -14.11 -2.62 11.79
C VAL A 161 -13.43 -3.87 11.26
N VAL A 162 -14.23 -4.86 10.87
CA VAL A 162 -13.79 -6.12 10.28
C VAL A 162 -14.40 -6.22 8.89
N VAL A 163 -13.56 -6.52 7.91
CA VAL A 163 -13.95 -6.67 6.52
C VAL A 163 -13.85 -8.15 6.14
N PRO A 164 -14.93 -8.80 5.70
CA PRO A 164 -14.86 -10.18 5.21
C PRO A 164 -14.03 -10.25 3.94
N LEU A 165 -13.10 -11.21 3.87
CA LEU A 165 -12.24 -11.38 2.73
C LEU A 165 -12.93 -12.24 1.65
N GLY A 166 -13.17 -11.64 0.47
CA GLY A 166 -13.50 -12.37 -0.76
C GLY A 166 -14.65 -13.39 -0.68
N GLY A 167 -15.61 -13.21 0.24
CA GLY A 167 -16.69 -14.16 0.43
C GLY A 167 -16.34 -15.37 1.29
N ASN A 168 -15.13 -15.46 1.83
CA ASN A 168 -14.74 -16.47 2.80
C ASN A 168 -14.99 -15.92 4.21
N ALA A 169 -16.04 -16.46 4.89
CA ALA A 169 -16.45 -16.01 6.21
C ALA A 169 -15.42 -16.31 7.31
N ASP A 170 -14.46 -17.21 7.05
CA ASP A 170 -13.44 -17.61 8.01
C ASP A 170 -12.19 -16.73 7.94
N GLU A 171 -12.07 -15.89 6.92
CA GLU A 171 -10.96 -14.97 6.76
C GLU A 171 -11.43 -13.54 6.98
N ARG A 172 -10.70 -12.79 7.79
CA ARG A 172 -11.05 -11.44 8.18
C ARG A 172 -9.89 -10.48 7.98
N GLU A 173 -10.22 -9.32 7.43
CA GLU A 173 -9.34 -8.17 7.37
C GLU A 173 -9.73 -7.18 8.47
N LEU A 174 -8.74 -6.65 9.16
CA LEU A 174 -8.92 -5.69 10.24
C LEU A 174 -8.53 -4.30 9.76
N GLU A 175 -9.39 -3.31 10.05
CA GLU A 175 -9.04 -1.91 9.78
C GLU A 175 -8.20 -1.35 10.93
N MET A 176 -7.11 -0.67 10.58
CA MET A 176 -6.32 0.14 11.49
C MET A 176 -6.19 1.56 10.93
N VAL A 177 -6.09 2.53 11.81
CA VAL A 177 -6.00 3.95 11.42
C VAL A 177 -4.91 4.67 12.18
N VAL A 178 -4.36 5.72 11.55
CA VAL A 178 -3.53 6.73 12.19
C VAL A 178 -4.15 8.10 11.91
N GLU A 179 -4.25 8.92 12.94
CA GLU A 179 -4.72 10.29 12.81
C GLU A 179 -3.53 11.21 12.56
N ARG A 180 -3.80 12.33 11.90
CA ARG A 180 -2.77 13.36 11.67
C ARG A 180 -2.31 13.93 13.00
N PRO A 181 -0.98 13.98 13.23
CA PRO A 181 -0.42 14.56 14.47
C PRO A 181 -0.78 16.01 14.69
#